data_47baab7be7ed96ed0a94c507dd624e79
#
_entry.id   47baab7be7ed96ed0a94c507dd624e79
#
_cell.length_a   1.000
_cell.length_b   1.000
_cell.length_c   1.000
_cell.angle_alpha   90.00
_cell.angle_beta   90.00
_cell.angle_gamma   90.00
#
_symmetry.space_group_name_H-M   'P 1'
#
loop_
_entity.id
_entity.type
_entity.pdbx_description
1 polymer ?
#
loop_
_entity_poly.entity_id
_entity_poly.type
_entity_poly.pdbx_seq_one_letter_code
_entity_poly.pdbx_strand_id
1 'polypeptide(L)'
;MLARVFNLLRRYLGIEAGRVLRRPLDTKKPAAAPDDLRFVVMDEAQLLPYCEDPELDLRADRVRASFARGEVCIGALDGERLAGYHWYALGAAPHSEDVWVRVGSGCAYSYKKFVHPAYRGRRVALGVNASPQTLGVSHSMSFIHFDNVPSWRSASRGGSRVLGYAGFWRIGRWFFAFATPGAKRAGFAFFSRGATAAAPFPRPAPASRG
;
A
#
# COMPACT_ATOMS: atom_id res chain seq x y z
N MET A 1 -1.73 26.88 -0.61
CA MET A 1 -2.80 27.19 -1.56
C MET A 1 -3.17 25.97 -2.42
N LEU A 2 -2.26 25.33 -3.14
CA LEU A 2 -2.51 24.15 -3.99
C LEU A 2 -3.21 22.97 -3.27
N ALA A 3 -2.82 22.62 -2.04
CA ALA A 3 -3.45 21.53 -1.29
C ALA A 3 -4.93 21.78 -0.96
N ARG A 4 -5.30 23.05 -0.68
CA ARG A 4 -6.72 23.42 -0.41
C ARG A 4 -7.57 23.34 -1.68
N VAL A 5 -7.04 23.80 -2.82
CA VAL A 5 -7.72 23.70 -4.11
C VAL A 5 -7.90 22.22 -4.50
N PHE A 6 -6.86 21.40 -4.30
CA PHE A 6 -6.92 19.98 -4.60
C PHE A 6 -7.95 19.24 -3.71
N ASN A 7 -8.04 19.57 -2.42
CA ASN A 7 -9.06 19.02 -1.52
C ASN A 7 -10.48 19.41 -1.95
N LEU A 8 -10.67 20.63 -2.46
CA LEU A 8 -11.94 21.08 -3.00
C LEU A 8 -12.34 20.28 -4.25
N LEU A 9 -11.41 20.15 -5.19
CA LEU A 9 -11.60 19.37 -6.43
C LEU A 9 -11.90 17.90 -6.12
N ARG A 10 -11.18 17.30 -5.17
CA ARG A 10 -11.42 15.93 -4.71
C ARG A 10 -12.83 15.78 -4.14
N ARG A 11 -13.25 16.70 -3.26
CA ARG A 11 -14.55 16.64 -2.58
C ARG A 11 -15.74 16.86 -3.50
N TYR A 12 -15.63 17.76 -4.47
CA TYR A 12 -16.75 18.16 -5.31
C TYR A 12 -16.75 17.54 -6.71
N LEU A 13 -15.61 17.21 -7.25
CA LEU A 13 -15.48 16.64 -8.59
C LEU A 13 -15.00 15.19 -8.62
N GLY A 14 -14.80 14.56 -7.45
CA GLY A 14 -14.30 13.18 -7.38
C GLY A 14 -12.93 12.98 -8.06
N ILE A 15 -12.11 14.05 -8.15
CA ILE A 15 -10.78 14.01 -8.76
C ILE A 15 -9.78 13.55 -7.72
N GLU A 16 -9.09 12.45 -7.99
CA GLU A 16 -7.97 12.00 -7.20
C GLU A 16 -6.68 12.06 -8.02
N ALA A 17 -5.63 12.63 -7.42
CA ALA A 17 -4.32 12.67 -8.04
C ALA A 17 -3.21 12.63 -6.98
N GLY A 18 -2.06 12.08 -7.38
CA GLY A 18 -0.95 11.91 -6.46
C GLY A 18 0.33 11.47 -7.15
N ARG A 19 1.30 11.16 -6.30
CA ARG A 19 2.63 10.68 -6.70
C ARG A 19 2.63 9.16 -6.76
N VAL A 20 3.16 8.63 -7.84
CA VAL A 20 3.50 7.21 -7.95
C VAL A 20 4.95 7.05 -7.57
N LEU A 21 5.20 6.23 -6.55
CA LEU A 21 6.53 6.02 -6.02
C LEU A 21 6.96 4.57 -6.21
N ARG A 22 8.26 4.35 -6.33
CA ARG A 22 8.88 3.03 -6.30
C ARG A 22 9.99 3.02 -5.25
N ARG A 23 10.05 1.93 -4.51
CA ARG A 23 11.11 1.67 -3.53
C ARG A 23 11.68 0.27 -3.77
N PRO A 24 13.01 0.10 -3.83
CA PRO A 24 13.62 -1.21 -3.74
C PRO A 24 13.21 -1.89 -2.42
N LEU A 25 12.94 -3.19 -2.46
CA LEU A 25 12.79 -4.00 -1.26
C LEU A 25 14.19 -4.43 -0.83
N ASP A 26 14.52 -4.19 0.43
CA ASP A 26 15.82 -4.55 0.97
C ASP A 26 15.73 -5.90 1.71
N THR A 27 16.78 -6.69 1.60
CA THR A 27 16.92 -7.95 2.35
C THR A 27 17.34 -7.71 3.79
N LYS A 28 17.89 -6.53 4.07
CA LYS A 28 18.38 -6.18 5.41
C LYS A 28 17.32 -5.42 6.18
N LYS A 29 17.18 -5.74 7.47
CA LYS A 29 16.41 -4.91 8.40
C LYS A 29 16.95 -3.48 8.31
N PRO A 30 16.08 -2.46 8.14
CA PRO A 30 16.55 -1.08 8.19
C PRO A 30 17.31 -0.84 9.49
N ALA A 31 18.53 -0.33 9.42
CA ALA A 31 19.37 -0.05 10.59
C ALA A 31 18.69 0.87 11.63
N ALA A 32 17.64 1.57 11.23
CA ALA A 32 16.87 2.48 12.07
C ALA A 32 15.55 1.89 12.60
N ALA A 33 15.25 0.59 12.33
CA ALA A 33 14.05 -0.04 12.88
C ALA A 33 14.23 -0.30 14.39
N PRO A 34 13.19 -0.15 15.23
CA PRO A 34 13.26 -0.45 16.64
C PRO A 34 13.66 -1.91 16.90
N ASP A 35 14.56 -2.15 17.85
CA ASP A 35 15.00 -3.51 18.21
C ASP A 35 14.06 -4.19 19.21
N ASP A 36 13.28 -3.41 19.92
CA ASP A 36 12.31 -3.85 20.92
C ASP A 36 10.98 -4.29 20.30
N LEU A 37 10.82 -4.19 18.98
CA LEU A 37 9.64 -4.64 18.27
C LEU A 37 9.94 -5.85 17.38
N ARG A 38 9.02 -6.80 17.38
CA ARG A 38 9.08 -7.97 16.49
C ARG A 38 8.29 -7.70 15.20
N PHE A 39 8.95 -7.84 14.06
CA PHE A 39 8.33 -7.66 12.74
C PHE A 39 8.05 -9.02 12.11
N VAL A 40 6.77 -9.27 11.80
CA VAL A 40 6.31 -10.60 11.35
C VAL A 40 5.37 -10.49 10.15
N VAL A 41 5.37 -11.50 9.31
CA VAL A 41 4.28 -11.72 8.36
C VAL A 41 3.10 -12.26 9.15
N MET A 42 1.99 -11.57 9.11
CA MET A 42 0.77 -11.95 9.82
C MET A 42 -0.15 -12.75 8.90
N ASP A 43 -0.81 -13.73 9.47
CA ASP A 43 -1.95 -14.39 8.85
C ASP A 43 -3.28 -13.77 9.30
N GLU A 44 -4.39 -14.28 8.73
CA GLU A 44 -5.73 -13.78 9.03
C GLU A 44 -6.11 -13.97 10.50
N ALA A 45 -5.84 -15.16 11.05
CA ALA A 45 -6.20 -15.51 12.42
C ALA A 45 -5.46 -14.63 13.44
N GLN A 46 -4.18 -14.34 13.16
CA GLN A 46 -3.36 -13.45 13.97
C GLN A 46 -3.81 -11.98 13.92
N LEU A 47 -4.36 -11.52 12.79
CA LEU A 47 -4.71 -10.11 12.61
C LEU A 47 -6.14 -9.78 13.05
N LEU A 48 -7.08 -10.73 12.95
CA LEU A 48 -8.49 -10.51 13.27
C LEU A 48 -8.76 -10.00 14.70
N PRO A 49 -8.09 -10.48 15.76
CA PRO A 49 -8.31 -9.97 17.12
C PRO A 49 -8.03 -8.47 17.27
N TYR A 50 -7.10 -7.93 16.48
CA TYR A 50 -6.78 -6.50 16.51
C TYR A 50 -7.84 -5.61 15.82
N CYS A 51 -8.83 -6.20 15.14
CA CYS A 51 -9.94 -5.43 14.57
C CYS A 51 -10.90 -4.88 15.65
N GLU A 52 -10.78 -5.35 16.88
CA GLU A 52 -11.54 -4.85 18.03
C GLU A 52 -10.96 -3.55 18.60
N ASP A 53 -9.71 -3.24 18.26
CA ASP A 53 -9.06 -1.98 18.67
C ASP A 53 -9.41 -0.85 17.69
N PRO A 54 -10.22 0.15 18.11
CA PRO A 54 -10.64 1.24 17.24
C PRO A 54 -9.48 2.16 16.82
N GLU A 55 -8.36 2.15 17.55
CA GLU A 55 -7.20 2.97 17.22
C GLU A 55 -6.34 2.38 16.09
N LEU A 56 -6.58 1.14 15.69
CA LEU A 56 -5.79 0.46 14.64
C LEU A 56 -6.32 0.66 13.22
N ASP A 57 -7.49 1.26 13.04
CA ASP A 57 -8.12 1.43 11.72
C ASP A 57 -8.16 0.10 10.92
N LEU A 58 -8.40 -1.01 11.61
CA LEU A 58 -8.62 -2.33 11.05
C LEU A 58 -10.12 -2.67 11.05
N ARG A 59 -10.57 -3.33 9.99
CA ARG A 59 -11.94 -3.84 9.87
C ARG A 59 -11.89 -5.29 9.46
N ALA A 60 -12.59 -6.15 10.20
CA ALA A 60 -12.57 -7.59 9.99
C ALA A 60 -13.00 -8.02 8.57
N ASP A 61 -14.01 -7.36 8.00
CA ASP A 61 -14.47 -7.59 6.62
C ASP A 61 -13.36 -7.31 5.60
N ARG A 62 -12.62 -6.21 5.78
CA ARG A 62 -11.49 -5.84 4.90
C ARG A 62 -10.29 -6.76 5.09
N VAL A 63 -9.98 -7.14 6.34
CA VAL A 63 -8.89 -8.08 6.64
C VAL A 63 -9.12 -9.40 5.93
N ARG A 64 -10.32 -10.01 6.09
CA ARG A 64 -10.69 -11.25 5.39
C ARG A 64 -10.61 -11.12 3.87
N ALA A 65 -11.17 -10.04 3.32
CA ALA A 65 -11.13 -9.80 1.88
C ALA A 65 -9.70 -9.62 1.34
N SER A 66 -8.78 -9.02 2.10
CA SER A 66 -7.38 -8.86 1.72
C SER A 66 -6.66 -10.21 1.68
N PHE A 67 -6.80 -11.03 2.72
CA PHE A 67 -6.22 -12.38 2.73
C PHE A 67 -6.81 -13.28 1.65
N ALA A 68 -8.13 -13.22 1.40
CA ALA A 68 -8.77 -13.96 0.32
C ALA A 68 -8.23 -13.60 -1.07
N ARG A 69 -7.71 -12.38 -1.27
CA ARG A 69 -7.01 -11.96 -2.49
C ARG A 69 -5.54 -12.37 -2.53
N GLY A 70 -5.01 -12.98 -1.46
CA GLY A 70 -3.60 -13.35 -1.34
C GLY A 70 -2.67 -12.17 -1.05
N GLU A 71 -3.20 -11.12 -0.45
CA GLU A 71 -2.40 -9.97 0.00
C GLU A 71 -1.58 -10.33 1.25
N VAL A 72 -0.47 -9.63 1.45
CA VAL A 72 0.48 -9.89 2.54
C VAL A 72 0.45 -8.73 3.52
N CYS A 73 0.31 -9.04 4.82
CA CYS A 73 0.39 -8.07 5.91
C CYS A 73 1.67 -8.28 6.71
N ILE A 74 2.43 -7.21 6.92
CA ILE A 74 3.58 -7.19 7.84
C ILE A 74 3.14 -6.44 9.09
N GLY A 75 3.18 -7.10 10.24
CA GLY A 75 2.89 -6.50 11.54
C GLY A 75 4.15 -6.18 12.33
N ALA A 76 4.06 -5.14 13.16
CA ALA A 76 5.03 -4.81 14.21
C ALA A 76 4.38 -5.09 15.55
N LEU A 77 4.95 -5.97 16.34
CA LEU A 77 4.42 -6.39 17.63
C LEU A 77 5.32 -5.93 18.78
N ASP A 78 4.71 -5.37 19.81
CA ASP A 78 5.27 -5.09 21.11
C ASP A 78 4.63 -6.07 22.11
N GLY A 79 5.30 -7.19 22.38
CA GLY A 79 4.65 -8.34 23.02
C GLY A 79 3.43 -8.80 22.20
N GLU A 80 2.24 -8.68 22.77
CA GLU A 80 0.96 -9.02 22.15
C GLU A 80 0.26 -7.81 21.49
N ARG A 81 0.80 -6.60 21.61
CA ARG A 81 0.20 -5.39 21.07
C ARG A 81 0.66 -5.13 19.64
N LEU A 82 -0.27 -4.78 18.75
CA LEU A 82 0.04 -4.40 17.38
C LEU A 82 0.43 -2.90 17.32
N ALA A 83 1.73 -2.64 17.23
CA ALA A 83 2.29 -1.29 17.13
C ALA A 83 2.11 -0.66 15.75
N GLY A 84 1.90 -1.47 14.71
CA GLY A 84 1.65 -1.00 13.36
C GLY A 84 1.61 -2.14 12.34
N TYR A 85 1.16 -1.84 11.15
CA TYR A 85 1.07 -2.84 10.07
C TYR A 85 1.21 -2.22 8.68
N HIS A 86 1.46 -3.05 7.70
CA HIS A 86 1.64 -2.64 6.31
C HIS A 86 1.16 -3.72 5.35
N TRP A 87 0.24 -3.36 4.44
CA TRP A 87 -0.33 -4.25 3.44
C TRP A 87 0.35 -4.14 2.09
N TYR A 88 0.54 -5.29 1.46
CA TYR A 88 1.08 -5.45 0.12
C TYR A 88 0.19 -6.34 -0.72
N ALA A 89 -0.05 -5.93 -1.97
CA ALA A 89 -0.75 -6.74 -2.96
C ALA A 89 0.16 -7.00 -4.16
N LEU A 90 0.12 -8.21 -4.70
CA LEU A 90 0.81 -8.58 -5.93
C LEU A 90 -0.14 -8.38 -7.12
N GLY A 91 0.25 -7.51 -8.05
CA GLY A 91 -0.52 -7.23 -9.27
C GLY A 91 -1.57 -6.14 -9.12
N ALA A 92 -2.69 -6.39 -8.48
CA ALA A 92 -3.78 -5.42 -8.34
C ALA A 92 -4.39 -5.41 -6.94
N ALA A 93 -4.81 -4.24 -6.49
CA ALA A 93 -5.50 -4.05 -5.20
C ALA A 93 -6.62 -3.02 -5.31
N PRO A 94 -7.65 -3.09 -4.45
CA PRO A 94 -8.65 -2.06 -4.37
C PRO A 94 -8.04 -0.76 -3.84
N HIS A 95 -8.37 0.35 -4.49
CA HIS A 95 -8.07 1.70 -4.03
C HIS A 95 -9.28 2.29 -3.29
N SER A 96 -10.44 2.07 -3.86
CA SER A 96 -11.75 2.35 -3.27
C SER A 96 -12.73 1.24 -3.65
N GLU A 97 -14.02 1.40 -3.37
CA GLU A 97 -15.04 0.38 -3.64
C GLU A 97 -15.03 -0.08 -5.10
N ASP A 98 -14.95 0.87 -6.05
CA ASP A 98 -15.03 0.59 -7.49
C ASP A 98 -13.72 0.84 -8.24
N VAL A 99 -12.72 1.46 -7.62
CA VAL A 99 -11.46 1.81 -8.26
C VAL A 99 -10.35 0.92 -7.75
N TRP A 100 -9.60 0.38 -8.68
CA TRP A 100 -8.47 -0.50 -8.43
C TRP A 100 -7.17 0.09 -8.96
N VAL A 101 -6.08 -0.31 -8.34
CA VAL A 101 -4.72 -0.03 -8.81
C VAL A 101 -4.10 -1.31 -9.33
N ARG A 102 -3.41 -1.20 -10.47
CA ARG A 102 -2.51 -2.24 -10.98
C ARG A 102 -1.08 -1.71 -10.96
N VAL A 103 -0.14 -2.60 -10.64
CA VAL A 103 1.30 -2.35 -10.73
C VAL A 103 1.95 -3.36 -11.68
N GLY A 104 3.11 -2.99 -12.24
CA GLY A 104 3.85 -3.86 -13.16
C GLY A 104 4.37 -5.13 -12.50
N SER A 105 4.68 -6.14 -13.32
CA SER A 105 5.33 -7.37 -12.89
C SER A 105 6.66 -7.08 -12.17
N GLY A 106 6.99 -7.85 -11.15
CA GLY A 106 8.18 -7.62 -10.32
C GLY A 106 8.02 -6.53 -9.25
N CYS A 107 6.81 -5.97 -9.10
CA CYS A 107 6.48 -5.01 -8.05
C CYS A 107 5.29 -5.48 -7.21
N ALA A 108 5.34 -5.20 -5.90
CA ALA A 108 4.16 -5.26 -5.04
C ALA A 108 3.56 -3.87 -4.85
N TYR A 109 2.25 -3.77 -4.81
CA TYR A 109 1.57 -2.53 -4.45
C TYR A 109 1.50 -2.39 -2.94
N SER A 110 2.17 -1.39 -2.39
CA SER A 110 2.18 -1.01 -0.99
C SER A 110 1.10 0.05 -0.77
N TYR A 111 0.01 -0.26 -0.09
CA TYR A 111 -1.14 0.65 -0.08
C TYR A 111 -1.55 1.13 1.31
N LYS A 112 -1.65 0.29 2.31
CA LYS A 112 -2.06 0.71 3.65
C LYS A 112 -0.93 0.45 4.66
N LYS A 113 -0.26 1.52 5.07
CA LYS A 113 0.71 1.50 6.16
C LYS A 113 0.14 2.31 7.32
N PHE A 114 0.08 1.69 8.48
CA PHE A 114 -0.46 2.30 9.69
C PHE A 114 0.50 2.13 10.87
N VAL A 115 0.59 3.13 11.70
CA VAL A 115 1.31 3.08 12.99
C VAL A 115 0.36 3.57 14.06
N HIS A 116 0.14 2.71 15.05
CA HIS A 116 -0.70 3.01 16.21
C HIS A 116 -0.26 4.32 16.86
N PRO A 117 -1.18 5.21 17.28
CA PRO A 117 -0.86 6.53 17.83
C PRO A 117 0.20 6.51 18.93
N ALA A 118 0.14 5.57 19.86
CA ALA A 118 1.11 5.41 20.96
C ALA A 118 2.54 5.08 20.50
N TYR A 119 2.72 4.59 19.27
CA TYR A 119 4.03 4.19 18.72
C TYR A 119 4.56 5.14 17.65
N ARG A 120 3.87 6.26 17.41
CA ARG A 120 4.35 7.27 16.48
C ARG A 120 5.67 7.90 16.95
N GLY A 121 6.54 8.25 16.01
CA GLY A 121 7.88 8.75 16.30
C GLY A 121 8.94 7.66 16.57
N ARG A 122 8.57 6.43 16.90
CA ARG A 122 9.46 5.29 17.20
C ARG A 122 9.99 4.55 15.96
N ARG A 123 9.87 5.09 14.78
CA ARG A 123 10.37 4.51 13.51
C ARG A 123 9.72 3.16 13.12
N VAL A 124 8.60 2.79 13.70
CA VAL A 124 7.85 1.55 13.38
C VAL A 124 7.59 1.41 11.88
N ALA A 125 7.24 2.52 11.21
CA ALA A 125 6.97 2.54 9.78
C ALA A 125 8.16 2.08 8.90
N LEU A 126 9.38 2.04 9.41
CA LEU A 126 10.57 1.53 8.69
C LEU A 126 10.66 0.01 8.82
N GLY A 127 10.32 -0.54 9.98
CA GLY A 127 10.42 -1.98 10.25
C GLY A 127 9.31 -2.82 9.59
N VAL A 128 8.13 -2.25 9.37
CA VAL A 128 7.01 -2.96 8.70
C VAL A 128 7.18 -3.06 7.17
N ASN A 129 8.38 -2.83 6.66
CA ASN A 129 8.64 -3.00 5.25
C ASN A 129 8.97 -4.47 4.94
N ALA A 130 8.24 -5.05 3.98
CA ALA A 130 8.50 -6.40 3.52
C ALA A 130 9.86 -6.53 2.84
N SER A 131 10.44 -7.72 2.91
CA SER A 131 11.64 -8.11 2.16
C SER A 131 11.28 -8.67 0.78
N PRO A 132 12.25 -8.75 -0.17
CA PRO A 132 12.05 -9.43 -1.44
C PRO A 132 11.67 -10.89 -1.25
N GLN A 133 12.24 -11.57 -0.26
CA GLN A 133 11.94 -12.98 0.05
C GLN A 133 10.49 -13.17 0.46
N THR A 134 9.92 -12.22 1.22
CA THR A 134 8.53 -12.29 1.67
C THR A 134 7.55 -12.13 0.51
N LEU A 135 7.86 -11.28 -0.48
CA LEU A 135 6.93 -10.93 -1.55
C LEU A 135 7.25 -11.58 -2.89
N GLY A 136 8.43 -12.19 -3.06
CA GLY A 136 8.88 -12.73 -4.34
C GLY A 136 9.14 -11.68 -5.43
N VAL A 137 9.26 -10.40 -5.05
CA VAL A 137 9.48 -9.28 -5.97
C VAL A 137 10.56 -8.34 -5.44
N SER A 138 11.22 -7.59 -6.34
CA SER A 138 12.37 -6.75 -5.98
C SER A 138 12.00 -5.33 -5.56
N HIS A 139 10.78 -4.88 -5.87
CA HIS A 139 10.37 -3.51 -5.62
C HIS A 139 8.94 -3.44 -5.07
N SER A 140 8.65 -2.37 -4.33
CA SER A 140 7.29 -1.96 -4.03
C SER A 140 6.95 -0.65 -4.72
N MET A 141 5.68 -0.52 -5.11
CA MET A 141 5.11 0.72 -5.61
C MET A 141 4.03 1.22 -4.66
N SER A 142 3.89 2.52 -4.53
CA SER A 142 2.81 3.14 -3.76
C SER A 142 2.26 4.36 -4.49
N PHE A 143 1.00 4.68 -4.19
CA PHE A 143 0.36 5.91 -4.59
C PHE A 143 0.13 6.76 -3.36
N ILE A 144 0.56 8.02 -3.41
CA ILE A 144 0.39 8.97 -2.30
C ILE A 144 -0.26 10.24 -2.84
N HIS A 145 -1.43 10.57 -2.33
CA HIS A 145 -2.15 11.81 -2.66
C HIS A 145 -1.27 13.04 -2.44
N PHE A 146 -1.49 14.09 -3.21
CA PHE A 146 -0.69 15.31 -3.13
C PHE A 146 -0.79 16.01 -1.76
N ASP A 147 -1.92 15.89 -1.10
CA ASP A 147 -2.21 16.47 0.22
C ASP A 147 -1.69 15.62 1.39
N ASN A 148 -1.33 14.35 1.16
CA ASN A 148 -0.82 13.46 2.21
C ASN A 148 0.68 13.69 2.46
N VAL A 149 0.99 14.87 3.03
CA VAL A 149 2.37 15.27 3.35
C VAL A 149 3.07 14.32 4.35
N PRO A 150 2.41 13.83 5.41
CA PRO A 150 3.04 12.87 6.33
C PRO A 150 3.51 11.60 5.64
N SER A 151 2.66 10.99 4.82
CA SER A 151 3.02 9.78 4.07
C SER A 151 4.11 10.03 3.05
N TRP A 152 4.09 11.18 2.36
CA TRP A 152 5.16 11.58 1.46
C TRP A 152 6.51 11.71 2.17
N ARG A 153 6.55 12.40 3.31
CA ARG A 153 7.78 12.55 4.13
C ARG A 153 8.32 11.19 4.59
N SER A 154 7.42 10.29 5.02
CA SER A 154 7.79 8.94 5.44
C SER A 154 8.37 8.12 4.28
N ALA A 155 7.73 8.15 3.12
CA ALA A 155 8.18 7.42 1.93
C ALA A 155 9.55 7.94 1.42
N SER A 156 9.73 9.26 1.37
CA SER A 156 10.99 9.88 0.95
C SER A 156 12.16 9.49 1.86
N ARG A 157 11.96 9.53 3.19
CA ARG A 157 12.97 9.07 4.16
C ARG A 157 13.25 7.57 4.03
N GLY A 158 12.24 6.78 3.63
CA GLY A 158 12.37 5.33 3.37
C GLY A 158 12.99 4.98 2.02
N GLY A 159 13.59 5.93 1.29
CA GLY A 159 14.28 5.67 0.03
C GLY A 159 13.36 5.51 -1.19
N SER A 160 12.10 5.90 -1.10
CA SER A 160 11.19 5.87 -2.25
C SER A 160 11.51 6.97 -3.24
N ARG A 161 11.48 6.65 -4.54
CA ARG A 161 11.67 7.59 -5.65
C ARG A 161 10.38 7.83 -6.40
N VAL A 162 10.11 9.06 -6.81
CA VAL A 162 8.96 9.42 -7.64
C VAL A 162 9.22 8.92 -9.05
N LEU A 163 8.31 8.10 -9.57
CA LEU A 163 8.29 7.66 -10.97
C LEU A 163 7.47 8.59 -11.86
N GLY A 164 6.52 9.26 -11.27
CA GLY A 164 5.60 10.15 -11.96
C GLY A 164 4.35 10.41 -11.13
N TYR A 165 3.31 10.79 -11.83
CA TYR A 165 2.02 11.14 -11.25
C TYR A 165 0.91 10.33 -11.91
N ALA A 166 -0.13 10.06 -11.15
CA ALA A 166 -1.32 9.40 -11.64
C ALA A 166 -2.55 9.96 -10.94
N GLY A 167 -3.70 9.67 -11.49
CA GLY A 167 -4.95 10.04 -10.89
C GLY A 167 -6.12 9.54 -11.71
N PHE A 168 -7.29 9.82 -11.20
CA PHE A 168 -8.56 9.55 -11.89
C PHE A 168 -9.59 10.58 -11.45
N TRP A 169 -10.65 10.68 -12.26
CA TRP A 169 -11.88 11.32 -11.84
C TRP A 169 -13.08 10.47 -12.28
N ARG A 170 -14.15 10.59 -11.53
CA ARG A 170 -15.41 9.92 -11.80
C ARG A 170 -16.56 10.90 -11.78
N ILE A 171 -17.32 10.92 -12.86
CA ILE A 171 -18.53 11.74 -13.01
C ILE A 171 -19.67 10.79 -13.38
N GLY A 172 -20.58 10.54 -12.43
CA GLY A 172 -21.62 9.55 -12.61
C GLY A 172 -21.05 8.17 -12.97
N ARG A 173 -21.43 7.62 -14.13
CA ARG A 173 -20.92 6.33 -14.65
C ARG A 173 -19.56 6.42 -15.36
N TRP A 174 -19.08 7.62 -15.64
CA TRP A 174 -17.84 7.82 -16.38
C TRP A 174 -16.63 7.78 -15.48
N PHE A 175 -15.66 6.95 -15.84
CA PHE A 175 -14.37 6.80 -15.18
C PHE A 175 -13.24 7.17 -16.13
N PHE A 176 -12.41 8.12 -15.74
CA PHE A 176 -11.25 8.57 -16.48
C PHE A 176 -10.02 8.44 -15.60
N ALA A 177 -9.00 7.78 -16.09
CA ALA A 177 -7.74 7.64 -15.38
C ALA A 177 -6.58 8.15 -16.24
N PHE A 178 -5.60 8.74 -15.60
CA PHE A 178 -4.36 9.17 -16.24
C PHE A 178 -3.15 8.72 -15.45
N ALA A 179 -2.03 8.58 -16.13
CA ALA A 179 -0.72 8.42 -15.52
C ALA A 179 0.33 9.06 -16.46
N THR A 180 1.34 9.69 -15.88
CA THR A 180 2.45 10.24 -16.64
C THR A 180 3.32 9.13 -17.25
N PRO A 181 4.14 9.42 -18.28
CA PRO A 181 4.92 8.40 -18.97
C PRO A 181 5.78 7.52 -18.06
N GLY A 182 6.38 8.10 -17.01
CA GLY A 182 7.19 7.33 -16.05
C GLY A 182 6.37 6.33 -15.24
N ALA A 183 5.20 6.73 -14.74
CA ALA A 183 4.29 5.84 -14.03
C ALA A 183 3.72 4.74 -14.94
N LYS A 184 3.34 5.10 -16.19
CA LYS A 184 2.85 4.12 -17.20
C LYS A 184 3.91 3.08 -17.55
N ARG A 185 5.16 3.49 -17.82
CA ARG A 185 6.26 2.57 -18.14
C ARG A 185 6.56 1.61 -17.00
N ALA A 186 6.32 2.03 -15.75
CA ALA A 186 6.44 1.18 -14.58
C ALA A 186 5.22 0.25 -14.36
N GLY A 187 4.21 0.29 -15.23
CA GLY A 187 3.03 -0.55 -15.15
C GLY A 187 1.96 -0.07 -14.15
N PHE A 188 2.06 1.18 -13.66
CA PHE A 188 1.05 1.73 -12.76
C PHE A 188 -0.18 2.21 -13.54
N ALA A 189 -1.37 1.77 -13.11
CA ALA A 189 -2.63 2.24 -13.66
C ALA A 189 -3.78 2.16 -12.63
N PHE A 190 -4.67 3.15 -12.69
CA PHE A 190 -6.01 3.04 -12.10
C PHE A 190 -6.97 2.45 -13.12
N PHE A 191 -7.92 1.64 -12.65
CA PHE A 191 -9.00 1.09 -13.46
C PHE A 191 -10.27 0.88 -12.63
N SER A 192 -11.42 0.89 -13.28
CA SER A 192 -12.70 0.58 -12.66
C SER A 192 -12.99 -0.92 -12.78
N ARG A 193 -13.45 -1.54 -11.70
CA ARG A 193 -13.77 -2.99 -11.68
C ARG A 193 -14.93 -3.34 -12.62
N GLY A 194 -15.84 -2.41 -12.90
CA GLY A 194 -16.94 -2.62 -13.86
C GLY A 194 -16.51 -2.68 -15.32
N ALA A 195 -15.29 -2.20 -15.65
CA ALA A 195 -14.82 -2.14 -17.03
C ALA A 195 -13.97 -3.36 -17.45
N THR A 196 -13.45 -4.14 -16.51
CA THR A 196 -12.66 -5.32 -16.85
C THR A 196 -12.67 -6.31 -15.68
N ALA A 197 -13.44 -7.36 -15.80
CA ALA A 197 -13.12 -8.63 -15.16
C ALA A 197 -11.86 -9.20 -15.84
N ALA A 198 -10.73 -8.54 -15.69
CA ALA A 198 -9.46 -9.03 -16.17
C ALA A 198 -9.09 -10.25 -15.34
N ALA A 199 -8.74 -11.34 -16.03
CA ALA A 199 -8.34 -12.60 -15.46
C ALA A 199 -7.39 -12.41 -14.26
N PRO A 200 -7.50 -13.25 -13.22
CA PRO A 200 -6.57 -13.20 -12.11
C PRO A 200 -5.14 -13.34 -12.65
N PHE A 201 -4.29 -12.41 -12.26
CA PHE A 201 -2.87 -12.51 -12.61
C PHE A 201 -2.33 -13.86 -12.11
N PRO A 202 -1.53 -14.58 -12.93
CA PRO A 202 -0.92 -15.81 -12.48
C PRO A 202 -0.09 -15.51 -11.22
N ARG A 203 -0.36 -16.23 -10.16
CA ARG A 203 0.47 -16.19 -8.94
C ARG A 203 1.90 -16.54 -9.35
N PRO A 204 2.92 -15.79 -8.92
CA PRO A 204 4.28 -16.27 -9.02
C PRO A 204 4.35 -17.61 -8.29
N ALA A 205 4.97 -18.61 -8.91
CA ALA A 205 5.18 -19.90 -8.29
C ALA A 205 5.86 -19.71 -6.93
N PRO A 206 5.45 -20.46 -5.89
CA PRO A 206 6.14 -20.39 -4.60
C PRO A 206 7.61 -20.70 -4.82
N ALA A 207 8.49 -19.86 -4.28
CA ALA A 207 9.93 -20.12 -4.33
C ALA A 207 10.17 -21.52 -3.76
N SER A 208 10.75 -22.42 -4.57
CA SER A 208 11.15 -23.73 -4.15
C SER A 208 12.08 -23.60 -2.94
N ARG A 209 11.67 -24.19 -1.83
CA ARG A 209 12.53 -24.32 -0.66
C ARG A 209 13.69 -25.26 -1.08
N GLY A 210 14.85 -24.70 -1.31
CA GLY A 210 16.10 -25.41 -1.35
C GLY A 210 16.73 -25.40 0.04
#